data_aa66df61c35ecaf3179fbe8e9b8d9493
#
_entry.id   aa66df61c35ecaf3179fbe8e9b8d9493
#
_cell.length_a   1.000
_cell.length_b   1.000
_cell.length_c   1.000
_cell.angle_alpha   90.00
_cell.angle_beta   90.00
_cell.angle_gamma   90.00
#
_symmetry.space_group_name_H-M   'P 1'
#
loop_
_entity.id
_entity.type
_entity.pdbx_description
1 polymer ?
#
loop_
_entity_poly.entity_id
_entity_poly.type
_entity_poly.pdbx_seq_one_letter_code
_entity_poly.pdbx_strand_id
1 'polypeptide(L)'
;MKKDLTELVFILDKSGSMSGLEADTIGGYNSMLKKQQKGEGEAIVTTVLFNDEYKLLHDRIHINGIAPITEDDYEVGGMTALLDAIGLTIQKIAKVQKNTKEEERAEKILFVITTDGMENSSREFTPEKIKKMIQNQKRGVGKRMVPWLRFVLMPYPMKRAIELMD
;
A
#
# COMPACT_ATOMS: atom_id res chain seq x y z
N MET A 1 18.82 -8.24 6.48
CA MET A 1 17.41 -7.88 6.66
C MET A 1 17.04 -7.97 8.13
N LYS A 2 16.27 -7.02 8.59
CA LYS A 2 15.79 -7.03 9.97
C LYS A 2 14.65 -8.04 10.09
N LYS A 3 14.90 -9.12 10.83
CA LYS A 3 13.94 -10.19 11.06
C LYS A 3 12.69 -9.66 11.79
N ASP A 4 11.54 -10.17 11.42
CA ASP A 4 10.23 -9.79 11.98
C ASP A 4 9.82 -8.32 11.74
N LEU A 5 10.50 -7.59 10.87
CA LEU A 5 10.07 -6.27 10.42
C LEU A 5 9.30 -6.38 9.10
N THR A 6 8.09 -5.84 9.10
CA THR A 6 7.25 -5.73 7.90
C THR A 6 7.11 -4.27 7.47
N GLU A 7 7.37 -3.98 6.21
CA GLU A 7 7.01 -2.71 5.58
C GLU A 7 5.60 -2.89 4.97
N LEU A 8 4.62 -2.21 5.53
CA LEU A 8 3.21 -2.34 5.14
C LEU A 8 2.79 -1.08 4.40
N VAL A 9 2.40 -1.23 3.14
CA VAL A 9 2.11 -0.10 2.24
C VAL A 9 0.68 -0.20 1.74
N PHE A 10 -0.16 0.73 2.18
CA PHE A 10 -1.56 0.83 1.75
C PHE A 10 -1.71 1.88 0.65
N ILE A 11 -2.40 1.51 -0.42
CA ILE A 11 -2.76 2.40 -1.52
C ILE A 11 -4.28 2.35 -1.66
N LEU A 12 -4.96 3.38 -1.14
CA LEU A 12 -6.41 3.43 -1.02
C LEU A 12 -7.01 4.39 -2.05
N ASP A 13 -7.89 3.87 -2.88
CA ASP A 13 -8.68 4.65 -3.84
C ASP A 13 -9.73 5.48 -3.11
N LYS A 14 -9.71 6.79 -3.33
CA LYS A 14 -10.75 7.72 -2.88
C LYS A 14 -11.44 8.44 -4.04
N SER A 15 -11.43 7.86 -5.23
CA SER A 15 -12.12 8.42 -6.39
C SER A 15 -13.63 8.38 -6.24
N GLY A 16 -14.33 9.11 -7.13
CA GLY A 16 -15.80 9.22 -7.05
C GLY A 16 -16.53 7.89 -7.14
N SER A 17 -15.96 6.88 -7.81
CA SER A 17 -16.54 5.53 -7.90
C SER A 17 -16.57 4.81 -6.56
N MET A 18 -15.81 5.28 -5.58
CA MET A 18 -15.82 4.77 -4.21
C MET A 18 -16.99 5.28 -3.36
N SER A 19 -17.82 6.17 -3.89
CA SER A 19 -19.02 6.67 -3.20
C SER A 19 -19.94 5.52 -2.76
N GLY A 20 -20.33 5.53 -1.49
CA GLY A 20 -21.10 4.46 -0.86
C GLY A 20 -20.23 3.35 -0.25
N LEU A 21 -18.92 3.37 -0.49
CA LEU A 21 -17.97 2.37 0.02
C LEU A 21 -17.06 2.92 1.14
N GLU A 22 -17.30 4.15 1.59
CA GLU A 22 -16.47 4.85 2.57
C GLU A 22 -16.37 4.08 3.89
N ALA A 23 -17.52 3.69 4.43
CA ALA A 23 -17.58 2.96 5.71
C ALA A 23 -16.84 1.61 5.62
N ASP A 24 -17.01 0.90 4.52
CA ASP A 24 -16.35 -0.40 4.28
C ASP A 24 -14.83 -0.22 4.14
N THR A 25 -14.40 0.80 3.40
CA THR A 25 -12.98 1.10 3.19
C THR A 25 -12.30 1.51 4.50
N ILE A 26 -12.90 2.42 5.25
CA ILE A 26 -12.39 2.88 6.56
C ILE A 26 -12.34 1.70 7.54
N GLY A 27 -13.44 0.97 7.66
CA GLY A 27 -13.54 -0.17 8.57
C GLY A 27 -12.56 -1.28 8.23
N GLY A 28 -12.43 -1.60 6.96
CA GLY A 28 -11.48 -2.61 6.49
C GLY A 28 -10.03 -2.23 6.73
N TYR A 29 -9.65 -0.99 6.41
CA TYR A 29 -8.31 -0.47 6.68
C TYR A 29 -7.99 -0.50 8.19
N ASN A 30 -8.89 0.02 9.03
CA ASN A 30 -8.69 0.03 10.47
C ASN A 30 -8.60 -1.38 11.06
N SER A 31 -9.38 -2.33 10.54
CA SER A 31 -9.32 -3.75 10.95
C SER A 31 -7.98 -4.38 10.60
N MET A 32 -7.43 -4.08 9.42
CA MET A 32 -6.12 -4.57 9.01
C MET A 32 -5.01 -4.01 9.89
N LEU A 33 -5.04 -2.71 10.22
CA LEU A 33 -4.09 -2.10 11.16
C LEU A 33 -4.15 -2.77 12.52
N LYS A 34 -5.34 -2.93 13.06
CA LYS A 34 -5.57 -3.54 14.38
C LYS A 34 -5.03 -4.98 14.43
N LYS A 35 -5.25 -5.74 13.37
CA LYS A 35 -4.75 -7.10 13.25
C LYS A 35 -3.22 -7.14 13.24
N GLN A 36 -2.59 -6.26 12.48
CA GLN A 36 -1.13 -6.16 12.44
C GLN A 36 -0.54 -5.70 13.77
N GLN A 37 -1.21 -4.81 14.49
CA GLN A 37 -0.81 -4.36 15.82
C GLN A 37 -0.81 -5.50 16.85
N LYS A 38 -1.72 -6.46 16.71
CA LYS A 38 -1.83 -7.63 17.59
C LYS A 38 -0.86 -8.76 17.21
N GLY A 39 -0.31 -8.73 16.00
CA GLY A 39 0.63 -9.71 15.50
C GLY A 39 1.99 -9.61 16.18
N GLU A 40 2.78 -10.67 16.06
CA GLU A 40 4.18 -10.65 16.47
C GLU A 40 5.02 -9.85 15.47
N GLY A 41 6.09 -9.23 15.96
CA GLY A 41 7.01 -8.46 15.15
C GLY A 41 6.67 -6.98 15.09
N GLU A 42 7.44 -6.26 14.29
CA GLU A 42 7.31 -4.82 14.07
C GLU A 42 6.77 -4.53 12.67
N ALA A 43 6.01 -3.47 12.54
CA ALA A 43 5.55 -2.99 11.25
C ALA A 43 5.73 -1.48 11.10
N ILE A 44 6.16 -1.07 9.91
CA ILE A 44 6.25 0.33 9.50
C ILE A 44 5.21 0.53 8.41
N VAL A 45 4.38 1.55 8.56
CA VAL A 45 3.20 1.76 7.70
C VAL A 45 3.35 3.01 6.85
N THR A 46 3.12 2.84 5.56
CA THR A 46 2.91 3.93 4.60
C THR A 46 1.47 3.84 4.11
N THR A 47 0.73 4.95 4.15
CA THR A 47 -0.64 5.00 3.68
C THR A 47 -0.80 6.11 2.65
N VAL A 48 -1.19 5.72 1.45
CA VAL A 48 -1.46 6.61 0.33
C VAL A 48 -2.95 6.62 0.04
N LEU A 49 -3.53 7.81 -0.04
CA LEU A 49 -4.88 8.03 -0.54
C LEU A 49 -4.78 8.68 -1.92
N PHE A 50 -5.48 8.13 -2.89
CA PHE A 50 -5.40 8.68 -4.25
C PHE A 50 -6.77 8.80 -4.93
N ASN A 51 -6.88 9.77 -5.81
CA ASN A 51 -7.87 9.89 -6.86
C ASN A 51 -7.12 10.37 -8.13
N ASP A 52 -7.38 11.54 -8.64
CA ASP A 52 -6.49 12.24 -9.59
C ASP A 52 -5.34 12.98 -8.89
N GLU A 53 -5.39 13.05 -7.55
CA GLU A 53 -4.33 13.55 -6.69
C GLU A 53 -3.70 12.42 -5.87
N TYR A 54 -2.47 12.63 -5.41
CA TYR A 54 -1.71 11.70 -4.59
C TYR A 54 -1.50 12.29 -3.20
N LYS A 55 -2.06 11.65 -2.17
CA LYS A 55 -1.93 12.11 -0.79
C LYS A 55 -1.22 11.05 0.06
N LEU A 56 -0.09 11.41 0.63
CA LEU A 56 0.64 10.58 1.58
C LEU A 56 0.11 10.87 2.99
N LEU A 57 -0.79 10.02 3.48
CA LEU A 57 -1.40 10.16 4.81
C LEU A 57 -0.43 9.74 5.92
N HIS A 58 0.26 8.64 5.75
CA HIS A 58 1.31 8.16 6.65
C HIS A 58 2.56 7.87 5.85
N ASP A 59 3.69 8.38 6.30
CA ASP A 59 4.99 8.20 5.67
C ASP A 59 5.90 7.39 6.59
N ARG A 60 5.88 6.07 6.43
CA ARG A 60 6.70 5.12 7.17
C ARG A 60 6.67 5.34 8.69
N ILE A 61 5.47 5.31 9.23
CA ILE A 61 5.22 5.46 10.67
C ILE A 61 5.14 4.08 11.31
N HIS A 62 5.78 3.91 12.47
CA HIS A 62 5.63 2.67 13.25
C HIS A 62 4.15 2.45 13.56
N ILE A 63 3.69 1.22 13.37
CA ILE A 63 2.25 0.91 13.43
C ILE A 63 1.59 1.30 14.76
N ASN A 64 2.33 1.26 15.86
CA ASN A 64 1.83 1.66 17.18
C ASN A 64 1.62 3.17 17.30
N GLY A 65 2.18 3.95 16.39
CA GLY A 65 1.99 5.40 16.31
C GLY A 65 0.84 5.84 15.40
N ILE A 66 0.07 4.91 14.84
CA ILE A 66 -1.01 5.20 13.91
C ILE A 66 -2.35 5.06 14.60
N ALA A 67 -3.14 6.14 14.59
CA ALA A 67 -4.52 6.14 15.01
C ALA A 67 -5.43 5.60 13.87
N PRO A 68 -6.59 5.02 14.20
CA PRO A 68 -7.58 4.67 13.18
C PRO A 68 -7.96 5.88 12.33
N ILE A 69 -8.17 5.67 11.03
CA ILE A 69 -8.69 6.73 10.16
C ILE A 69 -10.20 6.91 10.35
N THR A 70 -10.67 8.11 10.06
CA THR A 70 -12.06 8.51 10.15
C THR A 70 -12.56 9.05 8.82
N GLU A 71 -13.83 9.42 8.76
CA GLU A 71 -14.42 10.10 7.59
C GLU A 71 -13.70 11.41 7.26
N ASP A 72 -13.12 12.09 8.26
CA ASP A 72 -12.36 13.31 8.04
C ASP A 72 -11.05 13.06 7.26
N ASP A 73 -10.50 11.86 7.37
CA ASP A 73 -9.28 11.47 6.66
C ASP A 73 -9.56 10.98 5.24
N TYR A 74 -10.76 10.45 4.98
CA TYR A 74 -11.10 9.75 3.76
C TYR A 74 -12.37 10.31 3.13
N GLU A 75 -12.20 11.25 2.22
CA GLU A 75 -13.27 11.87 1.42
C GLU A 75 -13.18 11.42 -0.03
N VAL A 76 -14.26 10.86 -0.57
CA VAL A 76 -14.30 10.38 -1.95
C VAL A 76 -14.65 11.48 -2.94
N GLY A 77 -14.08 11.41 -4.13
CA GLY A 77 -14.33 12.33 -5.23
C GLY A 77 -13.23 12.24 -6.27
N GLY A 78 -13.44 12.87 -7.42
CA GLY A 78 -12.46 12.94 -8.48
C GLY A 78 -12.33 11.68 -9.32
N MET A 79 -11.30 11.67 -10.16
CA MET A 79 -10.99 10.61 -11.11
C MET A 79 -10.03 9.57 -10.49
N THR A 80 -9.67 8.55 -11.26
CA THR A 80 -8.89 7.41 -10.76
C THR A 80 -7.56 7.32 -11.49
N ALA A 81 -6.48 7.84 -10.89
CA ALA A 81 -5.11 7.71 -11.36
C ALA A 81 -4.40 6.54 -10.65
N LEU A 82 -4.92 5.34 -10.83
CA LEU A 82 -4.46 4.13 -10.13
C LEU A 82 -3.01 3.79 -10.45
N LEU A 83 -2.66 3.77 -11.73
CA LEU A 83 -1.31 3.39 -12.16
C LEU A 83 -0.26 4.38 -11.65
N ASP A 84 -0.56 5.68 -11.68
CA ASP A 84 0.33 6.70 -11.14
C ASP A 84 0.52 6.53 -9.63
N ALA A 85 -0.57 6.24 -8.89
CA ALA A 85 -0.49 6.00 -7.45
C ALA A 85 0.39 4.79 -7.11
N ILE A 86 0.21 3.69 -7.82
CA ILE A 86 1.02 2.48 -7.65
C ILE A 86 2.48 2.76 -8.00
N GLY A 87 2.73 3.37 -9.16
CA GLY A 87 4.08 3.64 -9.64
C GLY A 87 4.87 4.56 -8.73
N LEU A 88 4.28 5.67 -8.31
CA LEU A 88 4.92 6.61 -7.37
C LEU A 88 5.24 5.95 -6.03
N THR A 89 4.33 5.13 -5.53
CA THR A 89 4.52 4.43 -4.25
C THR A 89 5.63 3.38 -4.34
N ILE A 90 5.66 2.59 -5.42
CA ILE A 90 6.74 1.62 -5.65
C ILE A 90 8.09 2.34 -5.73
N GLN A 91 8.18 3.44 -6.47
CA GLN A 91 9.41 4.23 -6.57
C GLN A 91 9.88 4.72 -5.21
N LYS A 92 8.96 5.24 -4.39
CA LYS A 92 9.25 5.71 -3.04
C LYS A 92 9.84 4.61 -2.17
N ILE A 93 9.18 3.47 -2.11
CA ILE A 93 9.62 2.35 -1.26
C ILE A 93 10.94 1.75 -1.78
N ALA A 94 11.09 1.62 -3.09
CA ALA A 94 12.34 1.15 -3.70
C ALA A 94 13.52 2.04 -3.34
N LYS A 95 13.34 3.37 -3.39
CA LYS A 95 14.36 4.34 -3.02
C LYS A 95 14.74 4.23 -1.54
N VAL A 96 13.75 4.07 -0.67
CA VAL A 96 13.98 3.88 0.77
C VAL A 96 14.80 2.60 1.01
N GLN A 97 14.42 1.49 0.39
CA GLN A 97 15.14 0.21 0.56
C GLN A 97 16.59 0.31 0.04
N LYS A 98 16.78 0.96 -1.10
CA LYS A 98 18.11 1.17 -1.67
C LYS A 98 19.03 1.97 -0.74
N ASN A 99 18.49 2.96 -0.05
CA ASN A 99 19.23 3.86 0.85
C ASN A 99 19.30 3.35 2.30
N THR A 100 18.71 2.19 2.58
CA THR A 100 18.73 1.55 3.90
C THR A 100 19.79 0.45 3.92
N LYS A 101 20.57 0.39 4.99
CA LYS A 101 21.54 -0.70 5.19
C LYS A 101 20.85 -2.05 5.14
N GLU A 102 21.46 -3.04 4.53
CA GLU A 102 20.86 -4.35 4.29
C GLU A 102 20.33 -5.00 5.58
N GLU A 103 21.09 -4.90 6.68
CA GLU A 103 20.70 -5.44 7.97
C GLU A 103 19.51 -4.74 8.63
N GLU A 104 19.18 -3.54 8.19
CA GLU A 104 18.05 -2.74 8.70
C GLU A 104 16.82 -2.80 7.78
N ARG A 105 16.94 -3.40 6.61
CA ARG A 105 15.82 -3.53 5.66
C ARG A 105 14.75 -4.48 6.20
N ALA A 106 13.49 -4.16 5.88
CA ALA A 106 12.38 -5.02 6.23
C ALA A 106 12.51 -6.42 5.61
N GLU A 107 12.19 -7.43 6.40
CA GLU A 107 12.15 -8.83 5.92
C GLU A 107 11.01 -9.03 4.92
N LYS A 108 9.88 -8.35 5.14
CA LYS A 108 8.69 -8.43 4.28
C LYS A 108 8.25 -7.04 3.84
N ILE A 109 7.83 -6.94 2.59
CA ILE A 109 7.19 -5.74 2.05
C ILE A 109 5.85 -6.15 1.47
N LEU A 110 4.77 -5.60 2.00
CA LEU A 110 3.41 -5.91 1.58
C LEU A 110 2.72 -4.65 1.07
N PHE A 111 2.36 -4.65 -0.21
CA PHE A 111 1.54 -3.62 -0.82
C PHE A 111 0.08 -4.07 -0.84
N VAL A 112 -0.78 -3.28 -0.23
CA VAL A 112 -2.22 -3.53 -0.18
C VAL A 112 -2.93 -2.44 -0.98
N ILE A 113 -3.51 -2.81 -2.10
CA ILE A 113 -4.15 -1.90 -3.03
C ILE A 113 -5.66 -2.09 -2.96
N THR A 114 -6.38 -1.04 -2.61
CA THR A 114 -7.83 -1.04 -2.52
C THR A 114 -8.42 -0.14 -3.59
N THR A 115 -9.14 -0.71 -4.53
CA THR A 115 -9.81 0.01 -5.61
C THR A 115 -11.01 -0.80 -6.12
N ASP A 116 -12.09 -0.13 -6.49
CA ASP A 116 -13.21 -0.73 -7.23
C ASP A 116 -13.19 -0.28 -8.69
N GLY A 117 -12.33 0.70 -8.96
CA GLY A 117 -12.39 1.49 -10.16
C GLY A 117 -11.49 1.03 -11.28
N MET A 118 -11.88 1.48 -12.46
CA MET A 118 -11.05 1.42 -13.63
C MET A 118 -10.13 2.63 -13.65
N GLU A 119 -8.89 2.38 -14.00
CA GLU A 119 -7.90 3.40 -14.27
C GLU A 119 -8.38 4.34 -15.39
N ASN A 120 -8.41 5.64 -15.16
CA ASN A 120 -8.91 6.59 -16.17
C ASN A 120 -8.15 7.92 -16.27
N SER A 121 -7.15 8.17 -15.44
CA SER A 121 -6.51 9.48 -15.42
C SER A 121 -4.99 9.46 -15.17
N SER A 122 -4.35 8.31 -15.16
CA SER A 122 -2.89 8.23 -15.03
C SER A 122 -2.19 8.83 -16.23
N ARG A 123 -1.10 9.55 -15.99
CA ARG A 123 -0.32 10.27 -17.01
C ARG A 123 1.12 9.79 -17.13
N GLU A 124 1.72 9.30 -16.04
CA GLU A 124 3.14 8.94 -15.99
C GLU A 124 3.38 7.45 -16.16
N PHE A 125 2.46 6.60 -15.70
CA PHE A 125 2.64 5.16 -15.65
C PHE A 125 1.62 4.42 -16.52
N THR A 126 2.12 3.39 -17.20
CA THR A 126 1.33 2.45 -18.00
C THR A 126 1.29 1.09 -17.30
N PRO A 127 0.33 0.19 -17.64
CA PRO A 127 0.32 -1.17 -17.11
C PRO A 127 1.65 -1.92 -17.33
N GLU A 128 2.26 -1.76 -18.49
CA GLU A 128 3.53 -2.38 -18.86
C GLU A 128 4.67 -1.87 -17.98
N LYS A 129 4.72 -0.56 -17.74
CA LYS A 129 5.72 0.07 -16.88
C LYS A 129 5.59 -0.41 -15.44
N ILE A 130 4.37 -0.50 -14.91
CA ILE A 130 4.09 -1.01 -13.56
C ILE A 130 4.53 -2.48 -13.45
N LYS A 131 4.16 -3.31 -14.42
CA LYS A 131 4.54 -4.73 -14.46
C LYS A 131 6.07 -4.90 -14.41
N LYS A 132 6.78 -4.10 -15.20
CA LYS A 132 8.25 -4.10 -15.21
C LYS A 132 8.84 -3.68 -13.88
N MET A 133 8.27 -2.65 -13.24
CA MET A 133 8.70 -2.19 -11.92
C MET A 133 8.51 -3.27 -10.85
N ILE A 134 7.38 -3.94 -10.84
CA ILE A 134 7.11 -5.05 -9.92
C ILE A 134 8.11 -6.18 -10.12
N GLN A 135 8.38 -6.57 -11.36
CA GLN A 135 9.37 -7.60 -11.68
C GLN A 135 10.77 -7.21 -11.23
N ASN A 136 11.16 -5.95 -11.43
CA ASN A 136 12.47 -5.45 -10.99
C ASN A 136 12.61 -5.47 -9.48
N GLN A 137 11.56 -5.11 -8.74
CA GLN A 137 11.55 -5.17 -7.27
C GLN A 137 11.67 -6.61 -6.75
N LYS A 138 10.98 -7.54 -7.39
CA LYS A 138 11.07 -8.97 -7.04
C LYS A 138 12.45 -9.57 -7.29
N ARG A 139 13.17 -9.08 -8.29
CA ARG A 139 14.52 -9.55 -8.62
C ARG A 139 15.61 -8.99 -7.72
N GLY A 140 15.34 -7.89 -7.01
CA GLY A 140 16.30 -7.18 -6.17
C GLY A 140 17.39 -6.46 -6.98
N VAL A 141 18.12 -5.59 -6.30
CA VAL A 141 19.31 -4.95 -6.85
C VAL A 141 20.50 -5.88 -6.61
N GLY A 142 21.11 -6.40 -7.68
CA GLY A 142 22.34 -7.20 -7.60
C GLY A 142 22.17 -8.63 -7.09
N LYS A 143 21.43 -9.47 -7.77
CA LYS A 143 21.30 -10.93 -7.56
C LYS A 143 20.70 -11.41 -6.22
N ARG A 144 20.30 -10.54 -5.32
CA ARG A 144 19.58 -10.92 -4.11
C ARG A 144 18.11 -10.56 -4.25
N MET A 145 17.25 -11.56 -4.30
CA MET A 145 15.80 -11.40 -4.29
C MET A 145 15.39 -10.63 -3.04
N VAL A 146 14.46 -9.69 -3.17
CA VAL A 146 13.68 -9.22 -2.03
C VAL A 146 12.74 -10.37 -1.68
N PRO A 147 13.00 -11.12 -0.61
CA PRO A 147 12.42 -12.46 -0.47
C PRO A 147 10.92 -12.47 -0.28
N TRP A 148 10.29 -11.38 0.14
CA TRP A 148 8.88 -11.35 0.47
C TRP A 148 8.18 -10.05 0.04
N LEU A 149 8.33 -9.70 -1.23
CA LEU A 149 7.54 -8.63 -1.82
C LEU A 149 6.21 -9.19 -2.30
N ARG A 150 5.11 -8.73 -1.71
CA ARG A 150 3.76 -9.15 -2.08
C ARG A 150 2.91 -7.95 -2.46
N PHE A 151 2.10 -8.14 -3.49
CA PHE A 151 1.05 -7.21 -3.90
C PHE A 151 -0.29 -7.90 -3.70
N VAL A 152 -1.16 -7.28 -2.92
CA VAL A 152 -2.52 -7.77 -2.68
C VAL A 152 -3.51 -6.74 -3.20
N LEU A 153 -4.28 -7.13 -4.21
CA LEU A 153 -5.41 -6.36 -4.68
C LEU A 153 -6.63 -6.75 -3.84
N MET A 154 -7.24 -5.76 -3.19
CA MET A 154 -8.37 -5.97 -2.31
C MET A 154 -9.67 -5.91 -3.07
N PRO A 155 -10.38 -7.04 -3.25
CA PRO A 155 -11.74 -7.02 -3.77
C PRO A 155 -12.73 -6.54 -2.71
N TYR A 156 -13.79 -5.90 -3.14
CA TYR A 156 -14.92 -5.61 -2.27
C TYR A 156 -15.85 -6.84 -2.14
N PRO A 157 -16.42 -7.08 -0.96
CA PRO A 157 -16.18 -6.38 0.31
C PRO A 157 -14.82 -6.72 0.92
N MET A 158 -14.23 -5.76 1.61
CA MET A 158 -12.89 -5.87 2.20
C MET A 158 -12.73 -7.00 3.25
N LYS A 159 -13.82 -7.53 3.77
CA LYS A 159 -13.79 -8.68 4.69
C LYS A 159 -13.02 -9.88 4.12
N ARG A 160 -13.19 -10.14 2.82
CA ARG A 160 -12.53 -11.25 2.13
C ARG A 160 -11.01 -11.07 2.06
N ALA A 161 -10.59 -9.84 2.10
CA ALA A 161 -9.19 -9.46 2.03
C ALA A 161 -8.47 -9.66 3.36
N ILE A 162 -9.16 -9.43 4.47
CA ILE A 162 -8.61 -9.69 5.81
C ILE A 162 -8.34 -11.20 5.98
N GLU A 163 -9.19 -12.06 5.42
CA GLU A 163 -9.01 -13.52 5.40
C GLU A 163 -7.79 -13.95 4.59
N LEU A 164 -7.47 -13.24 3.50
CA LEU A 164 -6.33 -13.55 2.64
C LEU A 164 -4.97 -13.09 3.24
N MET A 165 -4.99 -12.20 4.22
CA MET A 165 -3.79 -11.73 4.92
C MET A 165 -3.37 -12.64 6.08
N ASP A 166 -4.21 -13.60 6.43
CA ASP A 166 -3.89 -14.65 7.38
C ASP A 166 -3.05 -15.71 6.65
#